data_875952c494ab9ed1df90f76bdbad30fe
#
_entry.id   875952c494ab9ed1df90f76bdbad30fe
#
_cell.length_a   1.000
_cell.length_b   1.000
_cell.length_c   1.000
_cell.angle_alpha   90.00
_cell.angle_beta   90.00
_cell.angle_gamma   90.00
#
_symmetry.space_group_name_H-M   'P 1'
#
loop_
_entity.id
_entity.type
_entity.pdbx_description
1 polymer ?
#
loop_
_entity_poly.entity_id
_entity_poly.type
_entity_poly.pdbx_seq_one_letter_code
_entity_poly.pdbx_strand_id
1 'polypeptide(L)'
;MTFYEARFSPLTQIVRRRLLPEPGRVLVQVGDRVQPEDILAEATLPSEIALLDLVEALGMDARSVARAVRVREGQEVATHALLASRRRFLWVKRQVHAPKPGVIRGLHEGCLLFEPQGRTIRLRAYLPGEVIEVYPERGAAIRTTGALAYGAWGHGGEGQGRLVIAVEGPSQPLGWPNVRLAHRGAILVGGTISDHRALFRAKQFRVGGLVVGSIHPNLRPLCERLSLPIVITEGIGQVPMMTALFEFLQRHEGRWAILSGRAPSPQGSPELIIPLSASVESTALTVPRPIQEGLLVRLTRPPYLGLIGRVASLPSAPQKTAIGTWAKGAYVRLPNGETLFVPLTNLEVIG
;
A
#
# COMPACT_ATOMS: atom_id res chain seq x y z
N MET A 1 10.19 1.59 29.70
CA MET A 1 11.31 1.56 28.72
C MET A 1 10.68 1.58 27.35
N THR A 2 10.83 2.65 26.58
CA THR A 2 10.28 2.73 25.23
C THR A 2 11.34 2.19 24.29
N PHE A 3 11.12 1.01 23.72
CA PHE A 3 12.01 0.44 22.70
C PHE A 3 11.65 1.09 21.36
N TYR A 4 12.65 1.58 20.65
CA TYR A 4 12.49 2.07 19.28
C TYR A 4 12.82 0.90 18.35
N GLU A 5 11.86 0.46 17.57
CA GLU A 5 12.09 -0.56 16.54
C GLU A 5 13.02 0.00 15.47
N ALA A 6 14.06 -0.75 15.16
CA ALA A 6 14.92 -0.42 14.03
C ALA A 6 14.07 -0.42 12.74
N ARG A 7 14.25 0.59 11.88
CA ARG A 7 13.51 0.67 10.61
C ARG A 7 13.86 -0.43 9.63
N PHE A 8 14.92 -1.18 9.86
CA PHE A 8 15.19 -2.40 9.11
C PHE A 8 15.81 -3.47 10.00
N SER A 9 15.48 -4.71 9.69
CA SER A 9 16.03 -5.91 10.31
C SER A 9 16.57 -6.82 9.21
N PRO A 10 17.85 -7.23 9.28
CA PRO A 10 18.45 -8.09 8.26
C PRO A 10 17.86 -9.51 8.26
N LEU A 11 17.35 -9.97 9.38
CA LEU A 11 16.66 -11.26 9.50
C LEU A 11 15.70 -11.22 10.70
N THR A 12 14.41 -11.44 10.43
CA THR A 12 13.39 -11.50 11.47
C THR A 12 12.25 -12.41 11.06
N GLN A 13 11.50 -12.89 12.05
CA GLN A 13 10.22 -13.52 11.80
C GLN A 13 9.16 -12.46 11.54
N ILE A 14 8.46 -12.58 10.42
CA ILE A 14 7.47 -11.64 9.94
C ILE A 14 6.11 -12.33 9.93
N VAL A 15 5.14 -11.77 10.63
CA VAL A 15 3.75 -12.24 10.59
C VAL A 15 2.88 -11.16 9.99
N ARG A 16 2.08 -11.51 8.98
CA ARG A 16 1.15 -10.58 8.34
C ARG A 16 -0.25 -11.18 8.31
N ARG A 17 -1.19 -10.42 8.82
CA ARG A 17 -2.63 -10.71 8.74
C ARG A 17 -3.14 -10.25 7.39
N ARG A 18 -3.76 -11.16 6.67
CA ARG A 18 -4.41 -10.90 5.38
C ARG A 18 -5.90 -11.11 5.58
N LEU A 19 -6.67 -10.03 5.47
CA LEU A 19 -8.10 -10.05 5.76
C LEU A 19 -8.90 -9.45 4.61
N LEU A 20 -10.02 -10.10 4.28
CA LEU A 20 -11.03 -9.57 3.38
C LEU A 20 -11.73 -8.36 4.04
N PRO A 21 -12.13 -7.33 3.28
CA PRO A 21 -12.93 -6.23 3.78
C PRO A 21 -14.34 -6.65 4.19
N GLU A 22 -14.91 -7.62 3.48
CA GLU A 22 -16.23 -8.21 3.71
C GLU A 22 -16.12 -9.71 4.03
N PRO A 23 -17.07 -10.30 4.75
CA PRO A 23 -17.11 -11.74 4.97
C PRO A 23 -17.10 -12.51 3.66
N GLY A 24 -16.36 -13.62 3.62
CA GLY A 24 -16.21 -14.44 2.44
C GLY A 24 -15.76 -15.85 2.76
N ARG A 25 -15.27 -16.57 1.76
CA ARG A 25 -14.81 -17.94 1.89
C ARG A 25 -13.29 -17.98 2.02
N VAL A 26 -12.78 -18.57 3.11
CA VAL A 26 -11.36 -18.88 3.29
C VAL A 26 -11.02 -20.19 2.60
N LEU A 27 -9.88 -20.23 1.89
CA LEU A 27 -9.48 -21.35 1.03
C LEU A 27 -8.24 -22.09 1.55
N VAL A 28 -7.70 -21.67 2.69
CA VAL A 28 -6.48 -22.23 3.29
C VAL A 28 -6.73 -22.72 4.72
N GLN A 29 -5.84 -23.58 5.21
CA GLN A 29 -5.85 -24.12 6.55
C GLN A 29 -4.55 -23.80 7.29
N VAL A 30 -4.56 -23.88 8.62
CA VAL A 30 -3.35 -23.74 9.46
C VAL A 30 -2.35 -24.84 9.08
N GLY A 31 -1.09 -24.44 8.86
CA GLY A 31 -0.03 -25.32 8.41
C GLY A 31 0.21 -25.33 6.90
N ASP A 32 -0.70 -24.76 6.10
CA ASP A 32 -0.49 -24.67 4.67
C ASP A 32 0.72 -23.78 4.34
N ARG A 33 1.50 -24.21 3.34
CA ARG A 33 2.56 -23.40 2.76
C ARG A 33 2.02 -22.66 1.54
N VAL A 34 2.20 -21.36 1.53
CA VAL A 34 1.67 -20.47 0.49
C VAL A 34 2.76 -19.66 -0.19
N GLN A 35 2.53 -19.34 -1.47
CA GLN A 35 3.32 -18.40 -2.26
C GLN A 35 2.59 -17.05 -2.36
N PRO A 36 3.28 -15.95 -2.72
CA PRO A 36 2.66 -14.60 -2.77
C PRO A 36 1.41 -14.51 -3.63
N GLU A 37 1.32 -15.30 -4.70
CA GLU A 37 0.21 -15.33 -5.66
C GLU A 37 -0.98 -16.16 -5.21
N ASP A 38 -0.80 -17.05 -4.23
CA ASP A 38 -1.85 -17.96 -3.77
C ASP A 38 -3.02 -17.19 -3.16
N ILE A 39 -4.22 -17.68 -3.42
CA ILE A 39 -5.45 -17.07 -2.94
C ILE A 39 -5.81 -17.67 -1.59
N LEU A 40 -5.80 -16.83 -0.56
CA LEU A 40 -6.15 -17.22 0.81
C LEU A 40 -7.65 -17.25 1.05
N ALA A 41 -8.35 -16.31 0.43
CA ALA A 41 -9.80 -16.16 0.62
C ALA A 41 -10.41 -15.37 -0.55
N GLU A 42 -11.72 -15.50 -0.72
CA GLU A 42 -12.50 -14.76 -1.71
C GLU A 42 -13.81 -14.26 -1.09
N ALA A 43 -14.25 -13.07 -1.51
CA ALA A 43 -15.55 -12.52 -1.13
C ALA A 43 -16.20 -11.85 -2.33
N THR A 44 -17.52 -11.81 -2.33
CA THR A 44 -18.27 -11.03 -3.30
C THR A 44 -18.73 -9.74 -2.65
N LEU A 45 -18.18 -8.62 -3.12
CA LEU A 45 -18.63 -7.30 -2.68
C LEU A 45 -20.00 -7.03 -3.28
N PRO A 46 -21.00 -6.62 -2.49
CA PRO A 46 -22.28 -6.19 -3.03
C PRO A 46 -22.09 -5.00 -3.97
N SER A 47 -22.89 -4.94 -5.00
CA SER A 47 -22.93 -3.79 -5.90
C SER A 47 -24.02 -2.83 -5.44
N GLU A 48 -23.79 -1.54 -5.62
CA GLU A 48 -24.85 -0.54 -5.43
C GLU A 48 -25.97 -0.74 -6.46
N ILE A 49 -27.21 -0.53 -6.03
CA ILE A 49 -28.37 -0.57 -6.91
C ILE A 49 -28.26 0.60 -7.89
N ALA A 50 -28.23 0.27 -9.17
CA ALA A 50 -28.25 1.24 -10.25
C ALA A 50 -29.70 1.60 -10.62
N LEU A 51 -29.98 2.88 -10.78
CA LEU A 51 -31.25 3.37 -11.30
C LEU A 51 -31.12 3.51 -12.82
N LEU A 52 -31.86 2.68 -13.56
CA LEU A 52 -31.94 2.76 -15.02
C LEU A 52 -33.18 3.58 -15.40
N ASP A 53 -32.98 4.83 -15.83
CA ASP A 53 -34.07 5.69 -16.24
C ASP A 53 -34.66 5.20 -17.58
N LEU A 54 -35.80 4.54 -17.49
CA LEU A 54 -36.53 4.05 -18.66
C LEU A 54 -37.41 5.15 -19.32
N VAL A 55 -37.71 6.21 -18.58
CA VAL A 55 -38.47 7.36 -19.11
C VAL A 55 -37.66 8.05 -20.18
N GLU A 56 -36.43 8.42 -19.85
CA GLU A 56 -35.50 9.03 -20.79
C GLU A 56 -35.10 8.07 -21.91
N ALA A 57 -34.68 6.86 -21.56
CA ALA A 57 -34.18 5.88 -22.53
C ALA A 57 -35.22 5.48 -23.60
N LEU A 58 -36.46 5.31 -23.19
CA LEU A 58 -37.56 4.93 -24.12
C LEU A 58 -38.31 6.14 -24.69
N GLY A 59 -38.15 7.33 -24.07
CA GLY A 59 -38.89 8.54 -24.40
C GLY A 59 -40.41 8.35 -24.17
N MET A 60 -40.79 7.83 -22.99
CA MET A 60 -42.15 7.56 -22.54
C MET A 60 -42.40 8.25 -21.20
N ASP A 61 -43.67 8.46 -20.86
CA ASP A 61 -44.04 8.86 -19.51
C ASP A 61 -43.92 7.70 -18.51
N ALA A 62 -43.70 8.02 -17.24
CA ALA A 62 -43.47 7.03 -16.18
C ALA A 62 -44.59 5.99 -16.03
N ARG A 63 -45.83 6.39 -16.29
CA ARG A 63 -47.00 5.45 -16.18
C ARG A 63 -47.02 4.43 -17.33
N SER A 64 -46.56 4.83 -18.51
CA SER A 64 -46.48 3.98 -19.69
C SER A 64 -45.28 3.03 -19.68
N VAL A 65 -44.20 3.38 -18.95
CA VAL A 65 -42.98 2.56 -18.87
C VAL A 65 -43.26 1.14 -18.35
N ALA A 66 -44.17 0.98 -17.39
CA ALA A 66 -44.50 -0.35 -16.84
C ALA A 66 -44.95 -1.37 -17.90
N ARG A 67 -45.59 -0.92 -18.98
CA ARG A 67 -46.03 -1.82 -20.11
C ARG A 67 -44.88 -2.17 -21.05
N ALA A 68 -43.78 -1.37 -21.02
CA ALA A 68 -42.63 -1.58 -21.87
C ALA A 68 -41.57 -2.50 -21.23
N VAL A 69 -41.62 -2.69 -19.92
CA VAL A 69 -40.73 -3.58 -19.17
C VAL A 69 -40.97 -5.03 -19.55
N ARG A 70 -39.89 -5.80 -19.72
CA ARG A 70 -39.89 -7.20 -20.14
C ARG A 70 -39.36 -8.17 -19.09
N VAL A 71 -38.99 -7.65 -17.93
CA VAL A 71 -38.41 -8.39 -16.82
C VAL A 71 -39.30 -8.24 -15.57
N ARG A 72 -39.13 -9.13 -14.61
CA ARG A 72 -39.87 -9.12 -13.33
C ARG A 72 -38.96 -8.81 -12.18
N GLU A 73 -39.51 -8.32 -11.11
CA GLU A 73 -38.81 -8.19 -9.82
C GLU A 73 -38.27 -9.55 -9.34
N GLY A 74 -37.03 -9.59 -8.84
CA GLY A 74 -36.33 -10.80 -8.45
C GLY A 74 -35.72 -11.58 -9.63
N GLN A 75 -35.96 -11.17 -10.88
CA GLN A 75 -35.42 -11.87 -12.05
C GLN A 75 -33.91 -11.61 -12.19
N GLU A 76 -33.13 -12.70 -12.31
CA GLU A 76 -31.74 -12.65 -12.74
C GLU A 76 -31.66 -12.40 -14.24
N VAL A 77 -30.77 -11.53 -14.65
CA VAL A 77 -30.53 -11.16 -16.04
C VAL A 77 -29.06 -11.24 -16.40
N ALA A 78 -28.74 -11.74 -17.58
CA ALA A 78 -27.38 -11.74 -18.11
C ALA A 78 -27.04 -10.39 -18.73
N THR A 79 -25.75 -10.16 -19.00
CA THR A 79 -25.31 -9.01 -19.79
C THR A 79 -26.06 -8.95 -21.12
N HIS A 80 -26.45 -7.74 -21.51
CA HIS A 80 -27.25 -7.50 -22.74
C HIS A 80 -28.66 -8.11 -22.78
N ALA A 81 -29.15 -8.66 -21.66
CA ALA A 81 -30.56 -9.08 -21.59
C ALA A 81 -31.50 -7.91 -21.84
N LEU A 82 -32.57 -8.12 -22.59
CA LEU A 82 -33.57 -7.08 -22.87
C LEU A 82 -34.39 -6.79 -21.61
N LEU A 83 -34.25 -5.57 -21.06
CA LEU A 83 -34.97 -5.12 -19.87
C LEU A 83 -36.30 -4.45 -20.23
N ALA A 84 -36.30 -3.62 -21.25
CA ALA A 84 -37.48 -2.90 -21.70
C ALA A 84 -37.42 -2.61 -23.20
N SER A 85 -38.59 -2.50 -23.84
CA SER A 85 -38.67 -2.21 -25.26
C SER A 85 -39.92 -1.43 -25.60
N ARG A 86 -39.77 -0.43 -26.51
CA ARG A 86 -40.86 0.36 -27.10
C ARG A 86 -40.77 0.32 -28.61
N ARG A 87 -41.91 0.06 -29.27
CA ARG A 87 -42.12 0.35 -30.71
C ARG A 87 -42.83 1.67 -30.87
N ARG A 88 -42.29 2.59 -31.61
CA ARG A 88 -42.90 3.92 -31.87
C ARG A 88 -43.52 4.02 -33.28
N PHE A 89 -43.04 3.26 -34.23
CA PHE A 89 -43.48 3.17 -35.61
C PHE A 89 -42.92 1.86 -36.17
N LEU A 90 -43.36 1.43 -37.36
CA LEU A 90 -42.91 0.19 -37.99
C LEU A 90 -41.38 0.00 -38.01
N TRP A 91 -40.59 1.07 -37.94
CA TRP A 91 -39.12 1.07 -38.10
C TRP A 91 -38.33 1.58 -36.88
N VAL A 92 -38.94 2.20 -35.89
CA VAL A 92 -38.23 2.77 -34.75
C VAL A 92 -38.50 1.94 -33.49
N LYS A 93 -37.51 1.12 -33.11
CA LYS A 93 -37.54 0.31 -31.88
C LYS A 93 -36.51 0.86 -30.91
N ARG A 94 -36.93 1.34 -29.74
CA ARG A 94 -36.04 1.65 -28.62
C ARG A 94 -35.99 0.48 -27.67
N GLN A 95 -34.80 0.10 -27.23
CA GLN A 95 -34.55 -1.03 -26.32
C GLN A 95 -33.56 -0.62 -25.26
N VAL A 96 -33.77 -1.11 -24.04
CA VAL A 96 -32.87 -1.00 -22.91
C VAL A 96 -32.41 -2.40 -22.54
N HIS A 97 -31.11 -2.56 -22.45
CA HIS A 97 -30.46 -3.82 -22.13
C HIS A 97 -29.69 -3.74 -20.83
N ALA A 98 -29.51 -4.86 -20.14
CA ALA A 98 -28.71 -4.97 -18.95
C ALA A 98 -27.22 -4.65 -19.25
N PRO A 99 -26.62 -3.70 -18.57
CA PRO A 99 -25.20 -3.35 -18.79
C PRO A 99 -24.24 -4.44 -18.30
N LYS A 100 -24.69 -5.22 -17.30
CA LYS A 100 -23.94 -6.32 -16.64
C LYS A 100 -24.93 -7.39 -16.22
N PRO A 101 -24.46 -8.59 -15.78
CA PRO A 101 -25.32 -9.54 -15.10
C PRO A 101 -25.81 -8.94 -13.77
N GLY A 102 -27.02 -9.28 -13.36
CA GLY A 102 -27.57 -8.75 -12.11
C GLY A 102 -29.01 -9.19 -11.86
N VAL A 103 -29.64 -8.60 -10.86
CA VAL A 103 -31.00 -8.89 -10.43
C VAL A 103 -31.87 -7.63 -10.52
N ILE A 104 -33.10 -7.80 -10.98
CA ILE A 104 -34.08 -6.71 -10.98
C ILE A 104 -34.69 -6.59 -9.59
N ARG A 105 -34.60 -5.41 -8.97
CA ARG A 105 -35.13 -5.14 -7.63
C ARG A 105 -36.49 -4.44 -7.63
N GLY A 106 -36.95 -4.01 -8.78
CA GLY A 106 -38.28 -3.40 -8.94
C GLY A 106 -38.30 -2.29 -9.97
N LEU A 107 -39.48 -1.70 -10.13
CA LEU A 107 -39.71 -0.50 -10.95
C LEU A 107 -40.34 0.58 -10.08
N HIS A 108 -39.73 1.75 -10.02
CA HIS A 108 -40.20 2.90 -9.25
C HIS A 108 -40.14 4.17 -10.09
N GLU A 109 -41.28 4.86 -10.22
CA GLU A 109 -41.40 6.13 -10.98
C GLU A 109 -40.78 6.13 -12.39
N GLY A 110 -40.86 4.98 -13.10
CA GLY A 110 -40.28 4.84 -14.43
C GLY A 110 -38.77 4.51 -14.46
N CYS A 111 -38.12 4.40 -13.29
CA CYS A 111 -36.76 3.93 -13.12
C CYS A 111 -36.76 2.45 -12.73
N LEU A 112 -36.00 1.63 -13.46
CA LEU A 112 -35.79 0.23 -13.12
C LEU A 112 -34.64 0.13 -12.10
N LEU A 113 -34.94 -0.44 -10.94
CA LEU A 113 -33.96 -0.74 -9.90
C LEU A 113 -33.19 -2.00 -10.30
N PHE A 114 -31.95 -1.81 -10.69
CA PHE A 114 -31.08 -2.88 -11.15
C PHE A 114 -29.90 -3.07 -10.18
N GLU A 115 -29.78 -4.24 -9.60
CA GLU A 115 -28.62 -4.61 -8.78
C GLU A 115 -27.66 -5.42 -9.62
N PRO A 116 -26.52 -4.84 -10.05
CA PRO A 116 -25.50 -5.60 -10.77
C PRO A 116 -24.96 -6.73 -9.90
N GLN A 117 -24.53 -7.82 -10.53
CA GLN A 117 -23.83 -8.89 -9.83
C GLN A 117 -22.60 -8.34 -9.14
N GLY A 118 -22.42 -8.70 -7.88
CA GLY A 118 -21.32 -8.25 -7.06
C GLY A 118 -19.95 -8.62 -7.65
N ARG A 119 -18.95 -7.82 -7.32
CA ARG A 119 -17.57 -8.06 -7.75
C ARG A 119 -16.89 -9.04 -6.81
N THR A 120 -16.44 -10.17 -7.32
CA THR A 120 -15.58 -11.08 -6.54
C THR A 120 -14.19 -10.46 -6.37
N ILE A 121 -13.76 -10.32 -5.13
CA ILE A 121 -12.40 -9.97 -4.75
C ILE A 121 -11.68 -11.23 -4.26
N ARG A 122 -10.40 -11.33 -4.58
CA ARG A 122 -9.53 -12.43 -4.17
C ARG A 122 -8.39 -11.88 -3.32
N LEU A 123 -8.27 -12.41 -2.12
CA LEU A 123 -7.23 -12.05 -1.17
C LEU A 123 -6.01 -12.94 -1.41
N ARG A 124 -4.92 -12.36 -1.90
CA ARG A 124 -3.66 -13.08 -2.09
C ARG A 124 -2.85 -13.16 -0.81
N ALA A 125 -1.98 -14.15 -0.72
CA ALA A 125 -1.07 -14.35 0.39
C ALA A 125 -0.11 -13.17 0.59
N TYR A 126 0.38 -12.56 -0.48
CA TYR A 126 1.34 -11.45 -0.44
C TYR A 126 2.76 -11.89 -0.05
N LEU A 127 2.91 -12.85 0.86
CA LEU A 127 4.17 -13.38 1.35
C LEU A 127 4.26 -14.88 1.08
N PRO A 128 5.45 -15.40 0.73
CA PRO A 128 5.70 -16.83 0.84
C PRO A 128 5.83 -17.18 2.33
N GLY A 129 5.23 -18.29 2.76
CA GLY A 129 5.33 -18.67 4.16
C GLY A 129 4.35 -19.75 4.57
N GLU A 130 4.11 -19.85 5.87
CA GLU A 130 3.22 -20.80 6.50
C GLU A 130 2.01 -20.08 7.09
N VAL A 131 0.83 -20.60 6.85
CA VAL A 131 -0.41 -20.16 7.49
C VAL A 131 -0.39 -20.60 8.95
N ILE A 132 -0.37 -19.62 9.87
CA ILE A 132 -0.29 -19.90 11.32
C ILE A 132 -1.63 -19.72 12.04
N GLU A 133 -2.56 -19.01 11.42
CA GLU A 133 -3.88 -18.73 11.98
C GLU A 133 -4.88 -18.49 10.85
N VAL A 134 -6.10 -18.98 10.99
CA VAL A 134 -7.20 -18.75 10.08
C VAL A 134 -8.28 -17.94 10.80
N TYR A 135 -8.70 -16.84 10.17
CA TYR A 135 -9.82 -16.02 10.64
C TYR A 135 -11.07 -16.43 9.82
N PRO A 136 -12.05 -17.11 10.45
CA PRO A 136 -13.24 -17.57 9.76
C PRO A 136 -13.89 -16.44 8.96
N GLU A 137 -14.28 -16.73 7.72
CA GLU A 137 -14.88 -15.79 6.76
C GLU A 137 -14.05 -14.55 6.41
N ARG A 138 -12.85 -14.39 6.96
CA ARG A 138 -12.07 -13.14 6.81
C ARG A 138 -10.70 -13.36 6.17
N GLY A 139 -10.02 -14.46 6.38
CA GLY A 139 -8.69 -14.70 5.83
C GLY A 139 -7.75 -15.46 6.73
N ALA A 140 -6.45 -15.11 6.71
CA ALA A 140 -5.43 -15.84 7.46
C ALA A 140 -4.24 -14.95 7.87
N ALA A 141 -3.46 -15.43 8.85
CA ALA A 141 -2.15 -14.90 9.17
C ALA A 141 -1.06 -15.80 8.58
N ILE A 142 -0.08 -15.18 7.92
CA ILE A 142 1.06 -15.88 7.32
C ILE A 142 2.32 -15.50 8.07
N ARG A 143 3.13 -16.47 8.36
CA ARG A 143 4.46 -16.35 8.97
C ARG A 143 5.52 -16.62 7.90
N THR A 144 6.48 -15.70 7.77
CA THR A 144 7.68 -15.89 6.95
C THR A 144 8.91 -15.46 7.74
N THR A 145 10.08 -15.84 7.25
CA THR A 145 11.37 -15.36 7.76
C THR A 145 12.02 -14.55 6.65
N GLY A 146 12.60 -13.42 6.99
CA GLY A 146 13.23 -12.58 5.99
C GLY A 146 13.78 -11.28 6.54
N ALA A 147 14.34 -10.50 5.64
CA ALA A 147 14.73 -9.12 5.91
C ALA A 147 13.51 -8.21 5.78
N LEU A 148 13.44 -7.20 6.64
CA LEU A 148 12.33 -6.27 6.72
C LEU A 148 12.86 -4.83 6.82
N ALA A 149 12.35 -3.94 5.96
CA ALA A 149 12.58 -2.52 6.06
C ALA A 149 11.26 -1.75 6.04
N TYR A 150 11.09 -0.80 6.95
CA TYR A 150 9.92 0.07 7.01
C TYR A 150 10.18 1.41 6.33
N GLY A 151 9.17 1.92 5.66
CA GLY A 151 9.16 3.27 5.10
C GLY A 151 8.56 4.30 6.05
N ALA A 152 8.96 5.56 5.87
CA ALA A 152 8.35 6.72 6.52
C ALA A 152 7.03 7.11 5.84
N TRP A 153 6.95 6.89 4.53
CA TRP A 153 5.77 7.15 3.71
C TRP A 153 5.72 6.18 2.53
N GLY A 154 4.53 5.92 2.04
CA GLY A 154 4.34 5.10 0.85
C GLY A 154 2.97 5.26 0.22
N HIS A 155 2.83 4.73 -1.00
CA HIS A 155 1.59 4.75 -1.78
C HIS A 155 1.57 3.63 -2.83
N GLY A 156 0.40 3.40 -3.44
CA GLY A 156 0.25 2.59 -4.65
C GLY A 156 -0.01 1.10 -4.46
N GLY A 157 -0.19 0.64 -3.22
CA GLY A 157 -0.55 -0.76 -2.95
C GLY A 157 0.65 -1.70 -2.88
N GLU A 158 0.44 -2.96 -3.28
CA GLU A 158 1.42 -4.04 -3.20
C GLU A 158 2.16 -4.21 -4.53
N GLY A 159 3.45 -4.51 -4.45
CA GLY A 159 4.31 -4.85 -5.57
C GLY A 159 5.30 -5.95 -5.22
N GLN A 160 5.79 -6.63 -6.21
CA GLN A 160 6.78 -7.69 -6.03
C GLN A 160 7.72 -7.76 -7.22
N GLY A 161 8.91 -8.29 -7.01
CA GLY A 161 9.88 -8.45 -8.07
C GLY A 161 11.31 -8.59 -7.57
N ARG A 162 12.24 -8.73 -8.50
CA ARG A 162 13.67 -8.72 -8.16
C ARG A 162 14.10 -7.32 -7.73
N LEU A 163 14.86 -7.25 -6.66
CA LEU A 163 15.47 -6.01 -6.19
C LEU A 163 16.59 -5.59 -7.14
N VAL A 164 16.57 -4.36 -7.61
CA VAL A 164 17.58 -3.80 -8.52
C VAL A 164 18.05 -2.46 -7.98
N ILE A 165 19.34 -2.33 -7.76
CA ILE A 165 19.96 -1.07 -7.36
C ILE A 165 20.15 -0.21 -8.61
N ALA A 166 19.35 0.84 -8.74
CA ALA A 166 19.31 1.66 -9.96
C ALA A 166 20.22 2.88 -9.92
N VAL A 167 20.95 3.10 -8.82
CA VAL A 167 21.86 4.22 -8.57
C VAL A 167 23.13 3.72 -7.87
N GLU A 168 24.23 4.47 -7.96
CA GLU A 168 25.53 4.05 -7.40
C GLU A 168 25.65 4.30 -5.89
N GLY A 169 24.81 5.18 -5.32
CA GLY A 169 24.89 5.53 -3.91
C GLY A 169 23.59 6.08 -3.33
N PRO A 170 23.54 6.17 -1.98
CA PRO A 170 22.32 6.51 -1.24
C PRO A 170 21.85 7.96 -1.45
N SER A 171 22.73 8.87 -1.88
CA SER A 171 22.40 10.26 -2.18
C SER A 171 22.08 10.52 -3.64
N GLN A 172 22.37 9.56 -4.53
CA GLN A 172 22.20 9.76 -5.95
C GLN A 172 20.70 9.73 -6.35
N PRO A 173 20.23 10.74 -7.09
CA PRO A 173 18.84 10.77 -7.54
C PRO A 173 18.52 9.64 -8.53
N LEU A 174 17.38 9.01 -8.32
CA LEU A 174 16.76 8.11 -9.30
C LEU A 174 16.11 8.99 -10.39
N GLY A 175 16.86 9.26 -11.43
CA GLY A 175 16.40 10.01 -12.59
C GLY A 175 15.75 9.11 -13.65
N TRP A 176 15.13 9.71 -14.64
CA TRP A 176 14.50 8.97 -15.76
C TRP A 176 15.48 8.07 -16.54
N PRO A 177 16.78 8.38 -16.71
CA PRO A 177 17.71 7.49 -17.41
C PRO A 177 17.98 6.19 -16.64
N ASN A 178 17.89 6.22 -15.32
CA ASN A 178 18.09 5.04 -14.47
C ASN A 178 16.95 4.03 -14.58
N VAL A 179 15.76 4.47 -15.04
CA VAL A 179 14.60 3.59 -15.22
C VAL A 179 14.60 3.05 -16.66
N ARG A 180 14.88 1.76 -16.84
CA ARG A 180 15.04 1.10 -18.14
C ARG A 180 13.92 0.08 -18.38
N LEU A 181 13.66 -0.25 -19.64
CA LEU A 181 12.66 -1.27 -20.00
C LEU A 181 13.02 -2.65 -19.41
N ALA A 182 14.30 -2.95 -19.28
CA ALA A 182 14.81 -4.19 -18.65
C ALA A 182 14.38 -4.33 -17.16
N HIS A 183 13.99 -3.22 -16.52
CA HIS A 183 13.51 -3.22 -15.14
C HIS A 183 12.02 -3.55 -14.99
N ARG A 184 11.38 -4.03 -16.06
CA ARG A 184 9.98 -4.44 -16.01
C ARG A 184 9.77 -5.51 -14.93
N GLY A 185 8.82 -5.28 -14.02
CA GLY A 185 8.51 -6.17 -12.90
C GLY A 185 9.53 -6.14 -11.76
N ALA A 186 10.63 -5.38 -11.85
CA ALA A 186 11.61 -5.27 -10.77
C ALA A 186 11.20 -4.22 -9.74
N ILE A 187 11.69 -4.35 -8.52
CA ILE A 187 11.65 -3.30 -7.49
C ILE A 187 12.96 -2.52 -7.59
N LEU A 188 12.86 -1.23 -7.92
CA LEU A 188 14.02 -0.37 -8.06
C LEU A 188 14.35 0.35 -6.75
N VAL A 189 15.64 0.35 -6.41
CA VAL A 189 16.18 1.11 -5.29
C VAL A 189 16.91 2.34 -5.81
N GLY A 190 16.63 3.50 -5.20
CA GLY A 190 17.28 4.77 -5.50
C GLY A 190 17.52 5.61 -4.26
N GLY A 191 18.35 6.65 -4.36
CA GLY A 191 18.59 7.58 -3.25
C GLY A 191 17.42 8.54 -3.05
N THR A 192 17.17 9.41 -4.03
CA THR A 192 16.09 10.40 -3.98
C THR A 192 15.31 10.43 -5.29
N ILE A 193 14.11 11.00 -5.32
CA ILE A 193 13.39 11.34 -6.56
C ILE A 193 13.01 12.82 -6.52
N SER A 194 13.49 13.57 -7.52
CA SER A 194 13.13 14.97 -7.76
C SER A 194 12.52 15.20 -9.15
N ASP A 195 12.60 14.23 -10.04
CA ASP A 195 12.13 14.31 -11.42
C ASP A 195 10.89 13.44 -11.63
N HIS A 196 9.77 14.08 -11.99
CA HIS A 196 8.51 13.41 -12.30
C HIS A 196 8.60 12.40 -13.46
N ARG A 197 9.53 12.62 -14.40
CA ARG A 197 9.73 11.71 -15.56
C ARG A 197 10.16 10.31 -15.12
N ALA A 198 10.91 10.20 -14.02
CA ALA A 198 11.29 8.91 -13.45
C ALA A 198 10.06 8.11 -13.02
N LEU A 199 9.09 8.76 -12.37
CA LEU A 199 7.83 8.14 -11.94
C LEU A 199 6.97 7.68 -13.11
N PHE A 200 6.78 8.55 -14.13
CA PHE A 200 6.03 8.19 -15.33
C PHE A 200 6.67 7.02 -16.07
N ARG A 201 8.01 7.02 -16.18
CA ARG A 201 8.75 5.96 -16.87
C ARG A 201 8.68 4.63 -16.11
N ALA A 202 8.76 4.66 -14.77
CA ALA A 202 8.55 3.49 -13.94
C ALA A 202 7.14 2.89 -14.14
N LYS A 203 6.11 3.74 -14.20
CA LYS A 203 4.75 3.31 -14.51
C LYS A 203 4.62 2.75 -15.92
N GLN A 204 5.17 3.44 -16.92
CA GLN A 204 5.14 3.03 -18.33
C GLN A 204 5.80 1.66 -18.55
N PHE A 205 6.95 1.43 -17.93
CA PHE A 205 7.70 0.16 -18.05
C PHE A 205 7.18 -0.92 -17.11
N ARG A 206 6.12 -0.62 -16.33
CA ARG A 206 5.51 -1.57 -15.37
C ARG A 206 6.55 -2.12 -14.40
N VAL A 207 7.31 -1.24 -13.80
CA VAL A 207 8.21 -1.55 -12.69
C VAL A 207 7.36 -2.07 -11.52
N GLY A 208 7.82 -3.11 -10.82
CA GLY A 208 7.10 -3.74 -9.72
C GLY A 208 6.93 -2.82 -8.50
N GLY A 209 7.85 -1.88 -8.32
CA GLY A 209 7.77 -0.86 -7.27
C GLY A 209 9.06 -0.05 -7.13
N LEU A 210 9.01 0.99 -6.30
CA LEU A 210 10.15 1.87 -6.00
C LEU A 210 10.43 1.90 -4.50
N VAL A 211 11.69 1.79 -4.12
CA VAL A 211 12.20 2.02 -2.76
C VAL A 211 13.22 3.14 -2.84
N VAL A 212 12.95 4.28 -2.23
CA VAL A 212 13.83 5.45 -2.29
C VAL A 212 13.96 6.11 -0.93
N GLY A 213 15.06 6.80 -0.69
CA GLY A 213 15.27 7.56 0.53
C GLY A 213 14.21 8.64 0.71
N SER A 214 14.06 9.51 -0.29
CA SER A 214 13.08 10.59 -0.22
C SER A 214 12.53 10.98 -1.58
N ILE A 215 11.43 11.74 -1.57
CA ILE A 215 10.87 12.41 -2.75
C ILE A 215 10.78 13.91 -2.53
N HIS A 216 10.93 14.67 -3.60
CA HIS A 216 10.66 16.10 -3.56
C HIS A 216 9.17 16.36 -3.21
N PRO A 217 8.84 17.33 -2.34
CA PRO A 217 7.46 17.56 -1.87
C PRO A 217 6.43 17.72 -3.00
N ASN A 218 6.81 18.41 -4.08
CA ASN A 218 5.92 18.65 -5.24
C ASN A 218 5.53 17.36 -6.00
N LEU A 219 6.25 16.25 -5.78
CA LEU A 219 5.94 14.96 -6.43
C LEU A 219 4.95 14.12 -5.65
N ARG A 220 4.68 14.45 -4.39
CA ARG A 220 3.73 13.70 -3.57
C ARG A 220 2.35 13.56 -4.21
N PRO A 221 1.69 14.64 -4.71
CA PRO A 221 0.38 14.52 -5.36
C PRO A 221 0.41 13.65 -6.62
N LEU A 222 1.55 13.61 -7.32
CA LEU A 222 1.73 12.71 -8.46
C LEU A 222 1.82 11.25 -8.01
N CYS A 223 2.61 10.94 -6.98
CA CYS A 223 2.70 9.59 -6.43
C CYS A 223 1.34 9.06 -5.98
N GLU A 224 0.51 9.92 -5.35
CA GLU A 224 -0.84 9.56 -4.90
C GLU A 224 -1.80 9.23 -6.05
N ARG A 225 -1.59 9.82 -7.24
CA ARG A 225 -2.38 9.53 -8.46
C ARG A 225 -1.86 8.33 -9.25
N LEU A 226 -0.58 8.01 -9.12
CA LEU A 226 0.02 6.88 -9.82
C LEU A 226 -0.27 5.58 -9.04
N SER A 227 -0.86 4.58 -9.71
CA SER A 227 -1.01 3.24 -9.13
C SER A 227 0.33 2.47 -9.19
N LEU A 228 1.41 3.08 -8.69
CA LEU A 228 2.76 2.51 -8.63
C LEU A 228 3.12 2.31 -7.15
N PRO A 229 3.46 1.08 -6.71
CA PRO A 229 3.90 0.84 -5.35
C PRO A 229 5.20 1.60 -5.05
N ILE A 230 5.19 2.46 -4.04
CA ILE A 230 6.34 3.28 -3.63
C ILE A 230 6.49 3.21 -2.12
N VAL A 231 7.70 2.95 -1.67
CA VAL A 231 8.12 3.05 -0.27
C VAL A 231 9.25 4.08 -0.18
N ILE A 232 9.08 5.05 0.69
CA ILE A 232 10.03 6.12 0.96
C ILE A 232 10.56 5.93 2.37
N THR A 233 11.87 5.72 2.49
CA THR A 233 12.47 5.30 3.76
C THR A 233 12.72 6.47 4.69
N GLU A 234 13.12 7.64 4.15
CA GLU A 234 13.50 8.79 4.98
C GLU A 234 12.39 9.84 5.10
N GLY A 235 11.53 9.95 4.10
CA GLY A 235 10.40 10.88 4.13
C GLY A 235 10.33 11.81 2.92
N ILE A 236 9.54 12.87 3.06
CA ILE A 236 9.33 13.87 2.00
C ILE A 236 10.37 14.98 2.17
N GLY A 237 11.18 15.21 1.14
CA GLY A 237 12.29 16.16 1.17
C GLY A 237 13.38 15.78 0.16
N GLN A 238 14.61 16.22 0.42
CA GLN A 238 15.81 15.83 -0.32
C GLN A 238 16.82 15.21 0.65
N VAL A 239 16.40 14.14 1.29
CA VAL A 239 17.21 13.41 2.27
C VAL A 239 17.72 12.14 1.62
N PRO A 240 19.03 11.89 1.59
CA PRO A 240 19.60 10.63 1.12
C PRO A 240 19.04 9.45 1.88
N MET A 241 18.97 8.28 1.24
CA MET A 241 18.71 7.04 1.97
C MET A 241 19.81 6.81 3.01
N MET A 242 19.45 6.29 4.16
CA MET A 242 20.44 5.91 5.18
C MET A 242 21.45 4.93 4.58
N THR A 243 22.75 5.23 4.72
CA THR A 243 23.83 4.44 4.10
C THR A 243 23.75 2.96 4.48
N ALA A 244 23.54 2.66 5.75
CA ALA A 244 23.45 1.29 6.24
C ALA A 244 22.27 0.51 5.60
N LEU A 245 21.13 1.18 5.36
CA LEU A 245 19.99 0.57 4.65
C LEU A 245 20.31 0.38 3.17
N PHE A 246 20.94 1.36 2.52
CA PHE A 246 21.32 1.25 1.11
C PHE A 246 22.29 0.08 0.88
N GLU A 247 23.35 -0.02 1.68
CA GLU A 247 24.32 -1.13 1.64
C GLU A 247 23.66 -2.48 1.94
N PHE A 248 22.70 -2.49 2.87
CA PHE A 248 21.90 -3.68 3.13
C PHE A 248 21.11 -4.10 1.89
N LEU A 249 20.44 -3.16 1.22
CA LEU A 249 19.69 -3.45 -0.02
C LEU A 249 20.62 -3.88 -1.15
N GLN A 250 21.81 -3.29 -1.28
CA GLN A 250 22.83 -3.72 -2.25
C GLN A 250 23.22 -5.18 -2.06
N ARG A 251 23.45 -5.61 -0.81
CA ARG A 251 23.77 -7.03 -0.52
C ARG A 251 22.65 -8.01 -0.89
N HIS A 252 21.43 -7.50 -1.07
CA HIS A 252 20.27 -8.28 -1.44
C HIS A 252 19.84 -8.06 -2.91
N GLU A 253 20.66 -7.38 -3.71
CA GLU A 253 20.38 -7.19 -5.14
C GLU A 253 20.13 -8.52 -5.85
N GLY A 254 19.19 -8.52 -6.78
CA GLY A 254 18.77 -9.73 -7.53
C GLY A 254 17.82 -10.65 -6.76
N ARG A 255 17.66 -10.51 -5.44
CA ARG A 255 16.72 -11.32 -4.67
C ARG A 255 15.27 -10.87 -4.93
N TRP A 256 14.36 -11.80 -4.76
CA TRP A 256 12.94 -11.52 -4.82
C TRP A 256 12.53 -10.73 -3.58
N ALA A 257 11.80 -9.67 -3.79
CA ALA A 257 11.33 -8.79 -2.73
C ALA A 257 9.85 -8.45 -2.93
N ILE A 258 9.21 -8.07 -1.84
CA ILE A 258 7.79 -7.74 -1.76
C ILE A 258 7.69 -6.37 -1.10
N LEU A 259 6.91 -5.50 -1.71
CA LEU A 259 6.79 -4.11 -1.31
C LEU A 259 5.35 -3.75 -1.10
N SER A 260 5.03 -3.10 0.00
CA SER A 260 3.73 -2.49 0.21
C SER A 260 3.85 -1.00 0.47
N GLY A 261 3.30 -0.21 -0.44
CA GLY A 261 3.17 1.23 -0.27
C GLY A 261 2.01 1.64 0.65
N ARG A 262 1.08 0.72 0.92
CA ARG A 262 0.01 0.89 1.92
C ARG A 262 0.27 -0.12 3.03
N ALA A 263 0.21 0.34 4.25
CA ALA A 263 0.55 -0.43 5.41
C ALA A 263 -0.28 -1.72 5.60
N PRO A 264 0.27 -2.90 5.32
CA PRO A 264 -0.26 -4.14 5.88
C PRO A 264 0.42 -4.48 7.21
N SER A 265 1.38 -3.66 7.65
CA SER A 265 2.11 -3.90 8.90
C SER A 265 1.25 -3.57 10.12
N PRO A 266 1.45 -4.23 11.26
CA PRO A 266 0.77 -3.90 12.51
C PRO A 266 0.97 -2.44 12.94
N GLN A 267 2.09 -1.83 12.53
CA GLN A 267 2.44 -0.45 12.83
C GLN A 267 1.80 0.57 11.86
N GLY A 268 1.12 0.11 10.80
CA GLY A 268 0.56 1.00 9.79
C GLY A 268 1.60 1.68 8.89
N SER A 269 2.80 1.11 8.77
CA SER A 269 3.90 1.66 7.96
C SER A 269 4.06 0.93 6.63
N PRO A 270 4.42 1.63 5.54
CA PRO A 270 4.86 0.99 4.30
C PRO A 270 6.08 0.11 4.56
N GLU A 271 6.25 -0.95 3.77
CA GLU A 271 7.31 -1.91 4.04
C GLU A 271 7.89 -2.56 2.78
N LEU A 272 9.14 -3.00 2.91
CA LEU A 272 9.83 -3.89 1.99
C LEU A 272 10.21 -5.16 2.75
N ILE A 273 9.84 -6.32 2.20
CA ILE A 273 10.17 -7.62 2.74
C ILE A 273 11.00 -8.38 1.71
N ILE A 274 12.12 -8.94 2.12
CA ILE A 274 12.94 -9.84 1.32
C ILE A 274 12.88 -11.21 2.00
N PRO A 275 12.07 -12.16 1.48
CA PRO A 275 11.99 -13.50 2.06
C PRO A 275 13.36 -14.19 1.99
N LEU A 276 13.77 -14.80 3.09
CA LEU A 276 15.04 -15.53 3.21
C LEU A 276 14.76 -16.93 3.75
N SER A 277 15.46 -17.93 3.21
CA SER A 277 15.42 -19.26 3.78
C SER A 277 16.11 -19.27 5.15
N ALA A 278 15.59 -20.02 6.09
CA ALA A 278 16.07 -20.10 7.49
C ALA A 278 17.52 -20.60 7.64
N SER A 279 18.15 -21.04 6.56
CA SER A 279 19.55 -21.47 6.53
C SER A 279 20.57 -20.33 6.42
N VAL A 280 20.13 -19.10 6.26
CA VAL A 280 21.04 -17.95 6.36
C VAL A 280 21.30 -17.74 7.85
N GLU A 281 22.54 -17.97 8.27
CA GLU A 281 22.99 -17.73 9.63
C GLU A 281 22.45 -16.39 10.14
N SER A 282 21.77 -16.47 11.29
CA SER A 282 21.20 -15.32 11.99
C SER A 282 22.32 -14.33 12.32
N THR A 283 22.56 -13.41 11.42
CA THR A 283 23.35 -12.23 11.76
C THR A 283 22.51 -11.47 12.79
N ALA A 284 23.06 -11.31 13.97
CA ALA A 284 22.39 -10.83 15.16
C ALA A 284 21.30 -9.81 14.87
N LEU A 285 20.09 -10.10 15.33
CA LEU A 285 18.99 -9.15 15.44
C LEU A 285 19.57 -7.83 15.95
N THR A 286 19.38 -6.75 15.23
CA THR A 286 19.70 -5.44 15.77
C THR A 286 18.74 -5.23 16.93
N VAL A 287 19.19 -5.55 18.12
CA VAL A 287 18.42 -5.33 19.36
C VAL A 287 18.13 -3.82 19.38
N PRO A 288 16.88 -3.40 19.60
CA PRO A 288 16.55 -2.00 19.74
C PRO A 288 17.48 -1.38 20.79
N ARG A 289 18.34 -0.47 20.37
CA ARG A 289 19.26 0.20 21.29
C ARG A 289 18.51 1.32 21.98
N PRO A 290 18.61 1.47 23.30
CA PRO A 290 18.08 2.64 23.97
C PRO A 290 18.79 3.88 23.41
N ILE A 291 18.07 4.99 23.31
CA ILE A 291 18.67 6.26 22.91
C ILE A 291 19.76 6.62 23.93
N GLN A 292 20.95 6.92 23.44
CA GLN A 292 22.11 7.31 24.21
C GLN A 292 22.71 8.59 23.63
N GLU A 293 23.48 9.32 24.45
CA GLU A 293 24.24 10.47 23.99
C GLU A 293 25.21 10.08 22.88
N GLY A 294 25.37 10.95 21.90
CA GLY A 294 26.24 10.73 20.75
C GLY A 294 25.59 9.98 19.59
N LEU A 295 24.44 9.29 19.77
CA LEU A 295 23.75 8.59 18.68
C LEU A 295 23.16 9.57 17.65
N LEU A 296 23.17 9.15 16.39
CA LEU A 296 22.43 9.82 15.35
C LEU A 296 20.94 9.44 15.46
N VAL A 297 20.12 10.47 15.40
CA VAL A 297 18.66 10.32 15.46
C VAL A 297 18.00 11.13 14.37
N ARG A 298 16.86 10.63 13.88
CA ARG A 298 16.00 11.37 12.98
C ARG A 298 14.76 11.83 13.73
N LEU A 299 14.32 13.06 13.42
CA LEU A 299 13.10 13.64 13.95
C LEU A 299 11.91 13.15 13.09
N THR A 300 10.89 12.56 13.74
CA THR A 300 9.77 11.89 13.05
C THR A 300 8.48 12.69 13.02
N ARG A 301 8.50 13.95 13.51
CA ARG A 301 7.33 14.82 13.56
C ARG A 301 7.61 16.24 13.05
N PRO A 302 6.60 16.90 12.44
CA PRO A 302 6.71 18.33 12.11
C PRO A 302 6.98 19.18 13.35
N PRO A 303 7.64 20.34 13.21
CA PRO A 303 8.11 20.93 11.96
C PRO A 303 9.43 20.33 11.44
N TYR A 304 10.11 19.51 12.23
CA TYR A 304 11.45 18.99 11.95
C TYR A 304 11.46 17.59 11.32
N LEU A 305 10.34 17.16 10.76
CA LEU A 305 10.19 15.84 10.15
C LEU A 305 11.29 15.55 9.13
N GLY A 306 12.04 14.45 9.35
CA GLY A 306 13.09 13.98 8.47
C GLY A 306 14.48 14.58 8.76
N LEU A 307 14.61 15.59 9.62
CA LEU A 307 15.93 16.11 10.01
C LEU A 307 16.69 15.06 10.82
N ILE A 308 17.98 14.99 10.55
CA ILE A 308 18.92 14.14 11.25
C ILE A 308 19.76 15.02 12.18
N GLY A 309 19.89 14.60 13.42
CA GLY A 309 20.73 15.26 14.41
C GLY A 309 21.45 14.26 15.29
N ARG A 310 22.31 14.75 16.15
CA ARG A 310 23.04 13.95 17.15
C ARG A 310 22.50 14.23 18.53
N VAL A 311 22.22 13.18 19.31
CA VAL A 311 21.82 13.33 20.72
C VAL A 311 22.94 14.00 21.49
N ALA A 312 22.69 15.21 21.99
CA ALA A 312 23.63 15.99 22.76
C ALA A 312 23.55 15.66 24.27
N SER A 313 22.33 15.44 24.78
CA SER A 313 22.10 15.01 26.16
C SER A 313 20.71 14.39 26.37
N LEU A 314 20.59 13.58 27.43
CA LEU A 314 19.37 12.91 27.84
C LEU A 314 19.00 13.34 29.27
N PRO A 315 18.11 14.35 29.46
CA PRO A 315 17.64 14.71 30.77
C PRO A 315 16.98 13.54 31.51
N SER A 316 17.31 13.36 32.79
CA SER A 316 16.69 12.33 33.63
C SER A 316 15.21 12.63 33.95
N ALA A 317 14.84 13.90 34.03
CA ALA A 317 13.49 14.38 34.29
C ALA A 317 12.79 14.82 32.97
N PRO A 318 11.45 14.65 32.88
CA PRO A 318 10.68 15.23 31.79
C PRO A 318 10.95 16.73 31.62
N GLN A 319 10.96 17.20 30.39
CA GLN A 319 11.12 18.62 30.05
C GLN A 319 9.85 19.15 29.38
N LYS A 320 9.64 20.47 29.47
CA LYS A 320 8.53 21.13 28.82
C LYS A 320 8.77 21.23 27.31
N THR A 321 7.83 20.75 26.52
CA THR A 321 7.90 20.85 25.04
C THR A 321 7.50 22.23 24.56
N ALA A 322 7.76 22.55 23.29
CA ALA A 322 7.36 23.82 22.67
C ALA A 322 5.85 24.08 22.73
N ILE A 323 5.02 23.03 22.78
CA ILE A 323 3.54 23.11 22.93
C ILE A 323 3.08 23.09 24.38
N GLY A 324 3.99 23.18 25.34
CA GLY A 324 3.68 23.31 26.76
C GLY A 324 3.43 22.00 27.52
N THR A 325 3.49 20.85 26.88
CA THR A 325 3.36 19.53 27.54
C THR A 325 4.68 19.07 28.13
N TRP A 326 4.65 18.24 29.19
CA TRP A 326 5.85 17.62 29.75
C TRP A 326 6.09 16.26 29.11
N ALA A 327 7.31 16.02 28.63
CA ALA A 327 7.69 14.76 28.02
C ALA A 327 9.12 14.33 28.39
N LYS A 328 9.36 13.02 28.43
CA LYS A 328 10.73 12.50 28.37
C LYS A 328 11.28 12.70 26.97
N GLY A 329 12.48 13.23 26.83
CA GLY A 329 13.07 13.60 25.54
C GLY A 329 14.58 13.65 25.59
N ALA A 330 15.17 14.04 24.47
CA ALA A 330 16.60 14.29 24.32
C ALA A 330 16.83 15.69 23.74
N TYR A 331 17.95 16.29 24.09
CA TYR A 331 18.45 17.43 23.35
C TYR A 331 19.22 16.93 22.14
N VAL A 332 18.79 17.35 20.96
CA VAL A 332 19.33 16.93 19.67
C VAL A 332 19.98 18.11 18.99
N ARG A 333 21.27 17.98 18.67
CA ARG A 333 22.03 18.97 17.91
C ARG A 333 21.84 18.70 16.41
N LEU A 334 21.31 19.67 15.70
CA LEU A 334 21.12 19.65 14.26
C LEU A 334 22.41 20.04 13.51
N PRO A 335 22.53 19.73 12.19
CA PRO A 335 23.70 20.11 11.38
C PRO A 335 23.97 21.63 11.32
N ASN A 336 22.93 22.45 11.48
CA ASN A 336 23.04 23.92 11.52
C ASN A 336 23.57 24.46 12.86
N GLY A 337 23.91 23.57 13.83
CA GLY A 337 24.38 23.91 15.16
C GLY A 337 23.29 24.16 16.20
N GLU A 338 22.03 24.25 15.79
CA GLU A 338 20.89 24.41 16.69
C GLU A 338 20.69 23.16 17.55
N THR A 339 20.33 23.36 18.83
CA THR A 339 20.02 22.27 19.75
C THR A 339 18.56 22.36 20.18
N LEU A 340 17.81 21.33 19.91
CA LEU A 340 16.36 21.25 20.19
C LEU A 340 16.08 20.19 21.24
N PHE A 341 15.11 20.46 22.12
CA PHE A 341 14.50 19.41 22.94
C PHE A 341 13.43 18.68 22.13
N VAL A 342 13.59 17.38 21.97
CA VAL A 342 12.69 16.53 21.18
C VAL A 342 12.19 15.38 22.06
N PRO A 343 10.86 15.17 22.18
CA PRO A 343 10.31 14.01 22.88
C PRO A 343 10.84 12.69 22.30
N LEU A 344 11.12 11.71 23.15
CA LEU A 344 11.61 10.39 22.72
C LEU A 344 10.70 9.73 21.68
N THR A 345 9.38 9.95 21.78
CA THR A 345 8.39 9.44 20.82
C THR A 345 8.50 10.03 19.42
N ASN A 346 9.25 11.13 19.29
CA ASN A 346 9.47 11.86 18.04
C ASN A 346 10.89 11.67 17.52
N LEU A 347 11.66 10.75 18.11
CA LEU A 347 13.02 10.42 17.73
C LEU A 347 13.10 8.96 17.25
N GLU A 348 13.95 8.74 16.27
CA GLU A 348 14.32 7.44 15.76
C GLU A 348 15.83 7.33 15.66
N VAL A 349 16.40 6.27 16.21
CA VAL A 349 17.84 6.00 16.13
C VAL A 349 18.18 5.48 14.73
N ILE A 350 19.19 6.08 14.08
CA ILE A 350 19.61 5.74 12.71
C ILE A 350 21.06 5.27 12.61
N GLY A 351 21.77 5.13 13.73
CA GLY A 351 23.16 4.70 13.71
C GLY A 351 23.68 4.29 15.06
#